data_f4abadabfd7887a87e3db9d585570b26
#
_entry.id   f4abadabfd7887a87e3db9d585570b26
#
_cell.length_a   1.000
_cell.length_b   1.000
_cell.length_c   1.000
_cell.angle_alpha   90.00
_cell.angle_beta   90.00
_cell.angle_gamma   90.00
#
_symmetry.space_group_name_H-M   'P 1'
#
loop_
_entity.id
_entity.type
_entity.pdbx_description
1 polymer ?
#
loop_
_entity_poly.entity_id
_entity_poly.type
_entity_poly.pdbx_seq_one_letter_code
_entity_poly.pdbx_strand_id
1 'polypeptide(L)'
;MISVGKLLVGLYPQPFRERWGHELVAEVDRSGWRGAPRLVWAIAGMWLHPAIWPTDSILERRRRVAALAVVVTAMGWLTAHAVLELTGAVPRALAHSWILNACDGTTFAGFLLAVPVPRPRRRQFVDLVAVASRRIAIPVLLAVGVVLAVNRFVAPATELRSVVAGGWWLALMLIAAQAVRTVADVNLSAVWVPGPRRLALGLWMVAAGLGGTGLTILMPTIVGNGDRVAGAVGGLALLALAAAVNGTVRDLGEVRTT
;
A
#
# COMPACT_ATOMS: atom_id res chain seq x y z
N MET A 1 10.49 -32.20 -3.36
CA MET A 1 11.17 -30.89 -3.21
C MET A 1 10.40 -29.87 -4.01
N ILE A 2 9.91 -28.80 -3.37
CA ILE A 2 9.28 -27.69 -4.09
C ILE A 2 10.41 -26.92 -4.78
N SER A 3 10.38 -26.78 -6.11
CA SER A 3 11.41 -26.00 -6.81
C SER A 3 11.27 -24.52 -6.41
N VAL A 4 12.40 -23.87 -6.23
CA VAL A 4 12.47 -22.42 -5.91
C VAL A 4 11.72 -21.61 -6.98
N GLY A 5 11.78 -22.10 -8.23
CA GLY A 5 11.04 -21.52 -9.34
C GLY A 5 9.53 -21.48 -9.09
N LYS A 6 8.94 -22.59 -8.61
CA LYS A 6 7.50 -22.62 -8.28
C LYS A 6 7.12 -21.64 -7.17
N LEU A 7 8.00 -21.46 -6.19
CA LEU A 7 7.77 -20.55 -5.07
C LEU A 7 7.82 -19.07 -5.52
N LEU A 8 8.82 -18.71 -6.32
CA LEU A 8 8.96 -17.37 -6.88
C LEU A 8 7.87 -17.03 -7.89
N VAL A 9 7.51 -17.99 -8.75
CA VAL A 9 6.39 -17.82 -9.70
C VAL A 9 5.06 -17.69 -8.95
N GLY A 10 4.91 -18.30 -7.79
CA GLY A 10 3.77 -18.11 -6.89
C GLY A 10 3.55 -16.66 -6.44
N LEU A 11 4.59 -15.82 -6.46
CA LEU A 11 4.51 -14.40 -6.12
C LEU A 11 4.00 -13.50 -7.26
N TYR A 12 3.95 -14.01 -8.50
CA TYR A 12 3.38 -13.26 -9.62
C TYR A 12 1.86 -13.11 -9.46
N PRO A 13 1.29 -12.02 -9.98
CA PRO A 13 -0.16 -11.85 -10.05
C PRO A 13 -0.82 -13.01 -10.79
N GLN A 14 -2.00 -13.42 -10.31
CA GLN A 14 -2.71 -14.60 -10.84
C GLN A 14 -2.88 -14.58 -12.38
N PRO A 15 -3.27 -13.44 -13.04
CA PRO A 15 -3.41 -13.41 -14.49
C PRO A 15 -2.14 -13.73 -15.27
N PHE A 16 -0.97 -13.37 -14.70
CA PHE A 16 0.33 -13.73 -15.30
C PHE A 16 0.66 -15.20 -15.11
N ARG A 17 0.37 -15.76 -13.93
CA ARG A 17 0.60 -17.18 -13.64
C ARG A 17 -0.23 -18.08 -14.53
N GLU A 18 -1.49 -17.71 -14.77
CA GLU A 18 -2.40 -18.48 -15.64
C GLU A 18 -1.93 -18.48 -17.09
N ARG A 19 -1.37 -17.36 -17.57
CA ARG A 19 -0.98 -17.22 -18.98
C ARG A 19 0.43 -17.68 -19.27
N TRP A 20 1.39 -17.41 -18.38
CA TRP A 20 2.81 -17.67 -18.60
C TRP A 20 3.49 -18.49 -17.49
N GLY A 21 2.74 -19.07 -16.57
CA GLY A 21 3.30 -19.74 -15.39
C GLY A 21 4.32 -20.83 -15.72
N HIS A 22 4.08 -21.63 -16.75
CA HIS A 22 5.02 -22.69 -17.17
C HIS A 22 6.33 -22.12 -17.74
N GLU A 23 6.24 -21.06 -18.54
CA GLU A 23 7.42 -20.40 -19.13
C GLU A 23 8.25 -19.71 -18.05
N LEU A 24 7.59 -19.05 -17.09
CA LEU A 24 8.22 -18.38 -15.96
C LEU A 24 8.96 -19.38 -15.07
N VAL A 25 8.39 -20.56 -14.78
CA VAL A 25 9.08 -21.61 -14.00
C VAL A 25 10.34 -22.08 -14.74
N ALA A 26 10.23 -22.37 -16.03
CA ALA A 26 11.37 -22.82 -16.84
C ALA A 26 12.48 -21.75 -16.90
N GLU A 27 12.13 -20.47 -16.98
CA GLU A 27 13.10 -19.37 -17.01
C GLU A 27 13.78 -19.16 -15.65
N VAL A 28 13.02 -19.26 -14.55
CA VAL A 28 13.56 -19.16 -13.19
C VAL A 28 14.51 -20.34 -12.89
N ASP A 29 14.11 -21.55 -13.26
CA ASP A 29 14.96 -22.74 -13.05
C ASP A 29 16.24 -22.66 -13.88
N ARG A 30 16.21 -22.02 -15.07
CA ARG A 30 17.39 -21.79 -15.92
C ARG A 30 18.31 -20.70 -15.36
N SER A 31 17.76 -19.59 -14.85
CA SER A 31 18.51 -18.44 -14.34
C SER A 31 19.11 -18.68 -12.95
N GLY A 32 18.56 -19.62 -12.17
CA GLY A 32 18.98 -19.95 -10.82
C GLY A 32 18.92 -18.77 -9.84
N TRP A 33 19.60 -18.90 -8.69
CA TRP A 33 19.60 -17.88 -7.63
C TRP A 33 20.18 -16.52 -8.02
N ARG A 34 21.04 -16.47 -9.02
CA ARG A 34 21.63 -15.20 -9.51
C ARG A 34 20.59 -14.28 -10.16
N GLY A 35 19.52 -14.85 -10.70
CA GLY A 35 18.40 -14.11 -11.27
C GLY A 35 17.37 -13.61 -10.24
N ALA A 36 17.38 -14.15 -9.01
CA ALA A 36 16.36 -13.90 -8.00
C ALA A 36 16.15 -12.39 -7.66
N PRO A 37 17.19 -11.56 -7.47
CA PRO A 37 16.98 -10.14 -7.18
C PRO A 37 16.26 -9.39 -8.31
N ARG A 38 16.60 -9.67 -9.56
CA ARG A 38 15.94 -9.07 -10.74
C ARG A 38 14.49 -9.52 -10.84
N LEU A 39 14.23 -10.77 -10.52
CA LEU A 39 12.89 -11.36 -10.54
C LEU A 39 12.00 -10.73 -9.46
N VAL A 40 12.52 -10.61 -8.23
CA VAL A 40 11.80 -9.95 -7.12
C VAL A 40 11.46 -8.51 -7.48
N TRP A 41 12.40 -7.78 -8.10
CA TRP A 41 12.16 -6.42 -8.56
C TRP A 41 11.09 -6.36 -9.66
N ALA A 42 11.14 -7.28 -10.63
CA ALA A 42 10.13 -7.39 -11.68
C ALA A 42 8.73 -7.71 -11.10
N ILE A 43 8.65 -8.64 -10.13
CA ILE A 43 7.41 -8.95 -9.43
C ILE A 43 6.88 -7.74 -8.70
N ALA A 44 7.72 -7.02 -7.93
CA ALA A 44 7.32 -5.80 -7.24
C ALA A 44 6.81 -4.74 -8.23
N GLY A 45 7.52 -4.54 -9.35
CA GLY A 45 7.09 -3.64 -10.42
C GLY A 45 5.72 -4.02 -10.99
N MET A 46 5.48 -5.31 -11.24
CA MET A 46 4.18 -5.77 -11.73
C MET A 46 3.04 -5.53 -10.73
N TRP A 47 3.27 -5.74 -9.44
CA TRP A 47 2.27 -5.45 -8.41
C TRP A 47 1.96 -3.96 -8.29
N LEU A 48 2.95 -3.11 -8.56
CA LEU A 48 2.79 -1.65 -8.54
C LEU A 48 2.12 -1.11 -9.83
N HIS A 49 2.07 -1.90 -10.91
CA HIS A 49 1.47 -1.50 -12.20
C HIS A 49 0.32 -2.43 -12.62
N PRO A 50 -0.78 -2.49 -11.87
CA PRO A 50 -1.91 -3.40 -12.18
C PRO A 50 -2.64 -3.02 -13.47
N ALA A 51 -2.39 -1.85 -14.02
CA ALA A 51 -2.96 -1.40 -15.30
C ALA A 51 -2.45 -2.21 -16.50
N ILE A 52 -1.21 -2.73 -16.43
CA ILE A 52 -0.60 -3.54 -17.49
C ILE A 52 -0.97 -5.03 -17.42
N TRP A 53 -1.67 -5.47 -16.37
CA TRP A 53 -2.05 -6.88 -16.25
C TRP A 53 -3.02 -7.27 -17.37
N PRO A 54 -2.88 -8.47 -17.94
CA PRO A 54 -3.80 -8.98 -18.95
C PRO A 54 -5.24 -8.89 -18.45
N THR A 55 -6.09 -8.25 -19.24
CA THR A 55 -7.51 -8.11 -18.92
C THR A 55 -8.29 -7.82 -20.20
N ASP A 56 -9.43 -8.45 -20.32
CA ASP A 56 -10.32 -8.30 -21.48
C ASP A 56 -11.30 -7.12 -21.31
N SER A 57 -11.26 -6.44 -20.14
CA SER A 57 -12.23 -5.42 -19.78
C SER A 57 -11.57 -4.14 -19.22
N ILE A 58 -11.89 -3.00 -19.85
CA ILE A 58 -11.49 -1.67 -19.36
C ILE A 58 -12.01 -1.42 -17.94
N LEU A 59 -13.20 -1.94 -17.62
CA LEU A 59 -13.80 -1.79 -16.30
C LEU A 59 -12.99 -2.52 -15.24
N GLU A 60 -12.51 -3.71 -15.53
CA GLU A 60 -11.69 -4.50 -14.62
C GLU A 60 -10.32 -3.84 -14.39
N ARG A 61 -9.71 -3.28 -15.44
CA ARG A 61 -8.49 -2.48 -15.29
C ARG A 61 -8.68 -1.31 -14.33
N ARG A 62 -9.77 -0.55 -14.47
CA ARG A 62 -10.09 0.56 -13.55
C ARG A 62 -10.30 0.08 -12.11
N ARG A 63 -10.93 -1.07 -11.92
CA ARG A 63 -11.13 -1.68 -10.60
C ARG A 63 -9.81 -1.99 -9.92
N ARG A 64 -8.88 -2.61 -10.65
CA ARG A 64 -7.54 -2.94 -10.14
C ARG A 64 -6.77 -1.67 -9.77
N VAL A 65 -6.84 -0.65 -10.59
CA VAL A 65 -6.21 0.64 -10.31
C VAL A 65 -6.85 1.33 -9.10
N ALA A 66 -8.17 1.29 -8.95
CA ALA A 66 -8.83 1.82 -7.76
C ALA A 66 -8.46 1.03 -6.49
N ALA A 67 -8.33 -0.29 -6.57
CA ALA A 67 -7.82 -1.12 -5.48
C ALA A 67 -6.36 -0.76 -5.12
N LEU A 68 -5.50 -0.57 -6.12
CA LEU A 68 -4.12 -0.10 -5.89
C LEU A 68 -4.10 1.25 -5.16
N ALA A 69 -4.96 2.20 -5.54
CA ALA A 69 -5.05 3.49 -4.87
C ALA A 69 -5.35 3.33 -3.36
N VAL A 70 -6.27 2.42 -3.01
CA VAL A 70 -6.58 2.12 -1.60
C VAL A 70 -5.37 1.55 -0.87
N VAL A 71 -4.69 0.57 -1.48
CA VAL A 71 -3.49 -0.07 -0.90
C VAL A 71 -2.39 0.96 -0.67
N VAL A 72 -2.04 1.69 -1.73
CA VAL A 72 -0.91 2.64 -1.68
C VAL A 72 -1.19 3.76 -0.71
N THR A 73 -2.43 4.28 -0.67
CA THR A 73 -2.80 5.32 0.29
C THR A 73 -2.67 4.80 1.73
N ALA A 74 -3.22 3.62 2.02
CA ALA A 74 -3.15 3.04 3.36
C ALA A 74 -1.70 2.76 3.77
N MET A 75 -0.92 2.10 2.91
CA MET A 75 0.48 1.77 3.19
C MET A 75 1.34 3.04 3.29
N GLY A 76 1.14 4.01 2.41
CA GLY A 76 1.88 5.27 2.44
C GLY A 76 1.58 6.07 3.70
N TRP A 77 0.31 6.21 4.06
CA TRP A 77 -0.10 6.90 5.29
C TRP A 77 0.46 6.22 6.54
N LEU A 78 0.33 4.89 6.64
CA LEU A 78 0.88 4.12 7.76
C LEU A 78 2.41 4.24 7.84
N THR A 79 3.11 4.15 6.71
CA THR A 79 4.57 4.30 6.66
C THR A 79 5.00 5.69 7.11
N ALA A 80 4.34 6.75 6.63
CA ALA A 80 4.62 8.12 7.01
C ALA A 80 4.52 8.31 8.54
N HIS A 81 3.38 7.89 9.11
CA HIS A 81 3.14 8.05 10.55
C HIS A 81 4.06 7.16 11.40
N ALA A 82 4.33 5.93 10.96
CA ALA A 82 5.30 5.06 11.64
C ALA A 82 6.69 5.70 11.70
N VAL A 83 7.17 6.27 10.60
CA VAL A 83 8.46 6.95 10.56
C VAL A 83 8.45 8.17 11.48
N LEU A 84 7.40 8.99 11.44
CA LEU A 84 7.29 10.18 12.28
C LEU A 84 7.30 9.86 13.79
N GLU A 85 6.60 8.80 14.19
CA GLU A 85 6.46 8.42 15.61
C GLU A 85 7.63 7.61 16.15
N LEU A 86 8.14 6.65 15.37
CA LEU A 86 9.14 5.69 15.85
C LEU A 86 10.55 6.25 15.83
N THR A 87 10.85 7.12 14.87
CA THR A 87 12.26 7.46 14.60
C THR A 87 12.68 8.81 15.15
N GLY A 88 11.72 9.70 15.47
CA GLY A 88 12.05 11.09 15.77
C GLY A 88 12.87 11.75 14.63
N ALA A 89 12.84 11.15 13.43
CA ALA A 89 13.59 11.59 12.26
C ALA A 89 13.22 13.02 11.84
N VAL A 90 12.02 13.46 12.21
CA VAL A 90 11.52 14.79 11.90
C VAL A 90 11.36 15.59 13.19
N PRO A 91 11.90 16.81 13.27
CA PRO A 91 11.69 17.70 14.41
C PRO A 91 10.18 17.86 14.69
N ARG A 92 9.80 17.88 15.97
CA ARG A 92 8.38 18.00 16.37
C ARG A 92 7.65 19.18 15.72
N ALA A 93 8.36 20.29 15.51
CA ALA A 93 7.82 21.46 14.82
C ALA A 93 7.42 21.18 13.36
N LEU A 94 8.16 20.33 12.65
CA LEU A 94 7.85 19.91 11.29
C LEU A 94 6.79 18.80 11.26
N ALA A 95 6.79 17.90 12.23
CA ALA A 95 5.79 16.85 12.36
C ALA A 95 4.36 17.40 12.54
N HIS A 96 4.22 18.59 13.12
CA HIS A 96 2.94 19.31 13.28
C HIS A 96 2.82 20.48 12.33
N SER A 97 3.61 20.53 11.26
CA SER A 97 3.58 21.63 10.30
C SER A 97 2.31 21.58 9.44
N TRP A 98 1.86 22.76 9.00
CA TRP A 98 0.77 22.88 8.05
C TRP A 98 1.07 22.15 6.73
N ILE A 99 2.34 21.99 6.36
CA ILE A 99 2.79 21.28 5.15
C ILE A 99 2.40 19.81 5.22
N LEU A 100 2.74 19.10 6.31
CA LEU A 100 2.36 17.69 6.49
C LEU A 100 0.85 17.52 6.52
N ASN A 101 0.14 18.39 7.24
CA ASN A 101 -1.31 18.36 7.26
C ASN A 101 -1.92 18.58 5.86
N ALA A 102 -1.34 19.48 5.06
CA ALA A 102 -1.77 19.69 3.67
C ALA A 102 -1.48 18.48 2.78
N CYS A 103 -0.32 17.83 2.96
CA CYS A 103 0.02 16.59 2.25
C CYS A 103 -0.94 15.45 2.63
N ASP A 104 -1.23 15.27 3.91
CA ASP A 104 -2.19 14.28 4.40
C ASP A 104 -3.59 14.57 3.86
N GLY A 105 -4.05 15.82 3.95
CA GLY A 105 -5.32 16.25 3.41
C GLY A 105 -5.43 16.00 1.90
N THR A 106 -4.37 16.27 1.15
CA THR A 106 -4.29 16.01 -0.30
C THR A 106 -4.34 14.51 -0.59
N THR A 107 -3.58 13.70 0.16
CA THR A 107 -3.60 12.24 0.04
C THR A 107 -5.01 11.70 0.32
N PHE A 108 -5.64 12.18 1.38
CA PHE A 108 -6.98 11.73 1.77
C PHE A 108 -8.06 12.16 0.78
N ALA A 109 -8.00 13.39 0.27
CA ALA A 109 -8.90 13.86 -0.77
C ALA A 109 -8.74 13.06 -2.07
N GLY A 110 -7.49 12.76 -2.46
CA GLY A 110 -7.19 11.87 -3.58
C GLY A 110 -7.75 10.46 -3.40
N PHE A 111 -7.60 9.91 -2.20
CA PHE A 111 -8.21 8.62 -1.82
C PHE A 111 -9.73 8.63 -1.98
N LEU A 112 -10.44 9.64 -1.44
CA LEU A 112 -11.89 9.76 -1.55
C LEU A 112 -12.37 9.87 -3.01
N LEU A 113 -11.56 10.44 -3.89
CA LEU A 113 -11.85 10.50 -5.32
C LEU A 113 -11.64 9.16 -6.03
N ALA A 114 -10.62 8.40 -5.61
CA ALA A 114 -10.23 7.15 -6.24
C ALA A 114 -10.93 5.91 -5.66
N VAL A 115 -11.43 6.00 -4.41
CA VAL A 115 -12.03 4.85 -3.72
C VAL A 115 -13.27 4.34 -4.45
N PRO A 116 -13.37 3.03 -4.68
CA PRO A 116 -14.56 2.41 -5.22
C PRO A 116 -15.68 2.40 -4.17
N VAL A 117 -16.86 2.88 -4.55
CA VAL A 117 -18.00 2.96 -3.62
C VAL A 117 -18.87 1.72 -3.78
N PRO A 118 -19.18 0.98 -2.69
CA PRO A 118 -20.06 -0.16 -2.77
C PRO A 118 -21.48 0.28 -3.19
N ARG A 119 -22.10 -0.46 -4.11
CA ARG A 119 -23.52 -0.23 -4.45
C ARG A 119 -24.38 -0.59 -3.25
N PRO A 120 -25.35 0.23 -2.86
CA PRO A 120 -26.12 0.05 -1.63
C PRO A 120 -27.17 -1.07 -1.76
N ARG A 121 -26.72 -2.31 -2.04
CA ARG A 121 -27.57 -3.49 -1.90
C ARG A 121 -27.40 -4.03 -0.49
N ARG A 122 -28.40 -3.87 0.35
CA ARG A 122 -28.39 -4.17 1.78
C ARG A 122 -27.79 -5.55 2.13
N ARG A 123 -28.15 -6.59 1.39
CA ARG A 123 -27.61 -7.95 1.62
C ARG A 123 -26.11 -8.04 1.34
N GLN A 124 -25.63 -7.50 0.24
CA GLN A 124 -24.21 -7.51 -0.12
C GLN A 124 -23.36 -6.68 0.84
N PHE A 125 -23.92 -5.60 1.38
CA PHE A 125 -23.24 -4.81 2.42
C PHE A 125 -23.09 -5.59 3.72
N VAL A 126 -24.12 -6.33 4.16
CA VAL A 126 -24.07 -7.19 5.36
C VAL A 126 -23.03 -8.29 5.19
N ASP A 127 -23.01 -8.96 4.03
CA ASP A 127 -22.02 -10.01 3.73
C ASP A 127 -20.59 -9.44 3.72
N LEU A 128 -20.39 -8.25 3.13
CA LEU A 128 -19.12 -7.57 3.13
C LEU A 128 -18.65 -7.27 4.57
N VAL A 129 -19.54 -6.70 5.39
CA VAL A 129 -19.23 -6.37 6.78
C VAL A 129 -18.90 -7.65 7.57
N ALA A 130 -19.64 -8.72 7.36
CA ALA A 130 -19.39 -10.01 8.03
C ALA A 130 -18.04 -10.63 7.63
N VAL A 131 -17.66 -10.57 6.37
CA VAL A 131 -16.35 -11.05 5.90
C VAL A 131 -15.22 -10.14 6.40
N ALA A 132 -15.41 -8.82 6.31
CA ALA A 132 -14.45 -7.85 6.79
C ALA A 132 -14.21 -8.00 8.30
N SER A 133 -15.27 -8.08 9.10
CA SER A 133 -15.17 -8.22 10.56
C SER A 133 -14.41 -9.49 10.96
N ARG A 134 -14.69 -10.64 10.31
CA ARG A 134 -13.96 -11.88 10.58
C ARG A 134 -12.48 -11.79 10.26
N ARG A 135 -12.10 -11.13 9.16
CA ARG A 135 -10.70 -11.00 8.74
C ARG A 135 -9.93 -9.97 9.55
N ILE A 136 -10.59 -8.88 9.93
CA ILE A 136 -9.98 -7.78 10.66
C ILE A 136 -9.98 -8.05 12.17
N ALA A 137 -10.81 -8.98 12.68
CA ALA A 137 -10.93 -9.28 14.11
C ALA A 137 -9.58 -9.62 14.76
N ILE A 138 -8.79 -10.52 14.16
CA ILE A 138 -7.48 -10.92 14.70
C ILE A 138 -6.51 -9.74 14.78
N PRO A 139 -6.24 -8.98 13.69
CA PRO A 139 -5.38 -7.80 13.78
C PRO A 139 -5.89 -6.72 14.74
N VAL A 140 -7.21 -6.52 14.85
CA VAL A 140 -7.80 -5.57 15.81
C VAL A 140 -7.58 -6.03 17.23
N LEU A 141 -7.80 -7.31 17.54
CA LEU A 141 -7.51 -7.87 18.86
C LEU A 141 -6.03 -7.72 19.22
N LEU A 142 -5.15 -7.93 18.27
CA LEU A 142 -3.71 -7.72 18.45
C LEU A 142 -3.40 -6.23 18.76
N ALA A 143 -4.00 -5.30 18.03
CA ALA A 143 -3.86 -3.87 18.28
C ALA A 143 -4.38 -3.47 19.68
N VAL A 144 -5.55 -3.97 20.05
CA VAL A 144 -6.14 -3.75 21.38
C VAL A 144 -5.24 -4.35 22.46
N GLY A 145 -4.73 -5.57 22.26
CA GLY A 145 -3.78 -6.22 23.16
C GLY A 145 -2.52 -5.40 23.39
N VAL A 146 -1.95 -4.83 22.32
CA VAL A 146 -0.80 -3.92 22.39
C VAL A 146 -1.13 -2.67 23.21
N VAL A 147 -2.27 -2.02 22.96
CA VAL A 147 -2.70 -0.82 23.74
C VAL A 147 -2.89 -1.15 25.21
N LEU A 148 -3.53 -2.28 25.52
CA LEU A 148 -3.74 -2.71 26.91
C LEU A 148 -2.41 -3.05 27.60
N ALA A 149 -1.49 -3.71 26.90
CA ALA A 149 -0.17 -4.03 27.42
C ALA A 149 0.63 -2.75 27.74
N VAL A 150 0.59 -1.76 26.86
CA VAL A 150 1.22 -0.44 27.09
C VAL A 150 0.66 0.21 28.34
N ASN A 151 -0.65 0.31 28.43
CA ASN A 151 -1.30 1.02 29.53
C ASN A 151 -1.10 0.34 30.89
N ARG A 152 -0.85 -0.98 30.90
CA ARG A 152 -0.71 -1.76 32.15
C ARG A 152 0.71 -2.02 32.58
N PHE A 153 1.65 -2.19 31.63
CA PHE A 153 2.97 -2.78 31.92
C PHE A 153 4.16 -1.94 31.46
N VAL A 154 3.97 -0.93 30.61
CA VAL A 154 5.09 -0.17 30.05
C VAL A 154 5.21 1.18 30.72
N ALA A 155 6.27 1.35 31.53
CA ALA A 155 6.63 2.65 32.06
C ALA A 155 7.11 3.57 30.91
N PRO A 156 6.86 4.90 31.01
CA PRO A 156 7.10 5.85 29.89
C PRO A 156 8.55 5.94 29.39
N ALA A 157 9.53 5.40 30.11
CA ALA A 157 10.96 5.57 29.86
C ALA A 157 11.70 4.29 29.45
N THR A 158 11.02 3.20 29.11
CA THR A 158 11.65 1.92 28.82
C THR A 158 11.93 1.70 27.33
N GLU A 159 13.00 0.96 27.01
CA GLU A 159 13.33 0.50 25.63
C GLU A 159 12.18 -0.34 25.00
N LEU A 160 11.29 -0.90 25.84
CA LEU A 160 10.09 -1.58 25.38
C LEU A 160 9.15 -0.69 24.56
N ARG A 161 9.24 0.64 24.69
CA ARG A 161 8.39 1.57 23.94
C ARG A 161 8.53 1.41 22.43
N SER A 162 9.76 1.24 21.94
CA SER A 162 10.03 1.05 20.50
C SER A 162 9.44 -0.27 19.99
N VAL A 163 9.55 -1.35 20.79
CA VAL A 163 9.01 -2.67 20.44
C VAL A 163 7.49 -2.62 20.38
N VAL A 164 6.89 -1.97 21.37
CA VAL A 164 5.43 -1.83 21.44
C VAL A 164 4.89 -0.94 20.33
N ALA A 165 5.53 0.18 20.06
CA ALA A 165 5.17 1.03 18.94
C ALA A 165 5.32 0.27 17.60
N GLY A 166 6.39 -0.51 17.44
CA GLY A 166 6.56 -1.40 16.28
C GLY A 166 5.43 -2.43 16.16
N GLY A 167 5.03 -3.05 17.28
CA GLY A 167 3.89 -3.97 17.34
C GLY A 167 2.56 -3.32 16.95
N TRP A 168 2.32 -2.09 17.40
CA TRP A 168 1.17 -1.29 17.02
C TRP A 168 1.11 -1.03 15.52
N TRP A 169 2.22 -0.55 14.95
CA TRP A 169 2.30 -0.29 13.50
C TRP A 169 2.17 -1.56 12.67
N LEU A 170 2.74 -2.67 13.13
CA LEU A 170 2.56 -3.98 12.50
C LEU A 170 1.10 -4.39 12.49
N ALA A 171 0.38 -4.22 13.61
CA ALA A 171 -1.06 -4.52 13.70
C ALA A 171 -1.87 -3.67 12.71
N LEU A 172 -1.58 -2.37 12.61
CA LEU A 172 -2.22 -1.48 11.64
C LEU A 172 -1.95 -1.89 10.19
N MET A 173 -0.71 -2.27 9.86
CA MET A 173 -0.36 -2.79 8.54
C MET A 173 -1.11 -4.09 8.21
N LEU A 174 -1.26 -4.99 9.18
CA LEU A 174 -2.04 -6.21 9.01
C LEU A 174 -3.53 -5.91 8.79
N ILE A 175 -4.10 -4.94 9.52
CA ILE A 175 -5.48 -4.48 9.32
C ILE A 175 -5.64 -3.94 7.89
N ALA A 176 -4.74 -3.08 7.44
CA ALA A 176 -4.76 -2.52 6.09
C ALA A 176 -4.65 -3.63 5.02
N ALA A 177 -3.73 -4.58 5.19
CA ALA A 177 -3.56 -5.71 4.27
C ALA A 177 -4.82 -6.59 4.19
N GLN A 178 -5.48 -6.86 5.32
CA GLN A 178 -6.72 -7.64 5.35
C GLN A 178 -7.90 -6.85 4.75
N ALA A 179 -7.97 -5.55 4.98
CA ALA A 179 -8.98 -4.69 4.35
C ALA A 179 -8.84 -4.71 2.82
N VAL A 180 -7.60 -4.59 2.31
CA VAL A 180 -7.30 -4.69 0.88
C VAL A 180 -7.71 -6.05 0.31
N ARG A 181 -7.34 -7.15 0.96
CA ARG A 181 -7.76 -8.50 0.55
C ARG A 181 -9.28 -8.63 0.53
N THR A 182 -9.96 -8.07 1.51
CA THR A 182 -11.43 -8.09 1.57
C THR A 182 -12.04 -7.33 0.39
N VAL A 183 -11.50 -6.16 0.05
CA VAL A 183 -11.92 -5.39 -1.11
C VAL A 183 -11.64 -6.13 -2.43
N ALA A 184 -10.50 -6.82 -2.52
CA ALA A 184 -10.14 -7.61 -3.70
C ALA A 184 -11.03 -8.84 -3.91
N ASP A 185 -11.44 -9.50 -2.83
CA ASP A 185 -12.27 -10.72 -2.87
C ASP A 185 -13.77 -10.42 -3.02
N VAL A 186 -14.19 -9.17 -2.77
CA VAL A 186 -15.59 -8.78 -2.98
C VAL A 186 -15.93 -8.86 -4.46
N ASN A 187 -17.05 -9.53 -4.76
CA ASN A 187 -17.56 -9.62 -6.12
C ASN A 187 -17.75 -8.22 -6.71
N LEU A 188 -16.83 -7.84 -7.57
CA LEU A 188 -16.65 -6.47 -8.08
C LEU A 188 -17.83 -5.98 -8.93
N SER A 189 -18.80 -6.84 -9.22
CA SER A 189 -20.08 -6.45 -9.86
C SER A 189 -20.93 -5.53 -8.97
N ALA A 190 -20.69 -5.57 -7.65
CA ALA A 190 -21.42 -4.80 -6.64
C ALA A 190 -20.79 -3.43 -6.33
N VAL A 191 -19.71 -3.06 -7.02
CA VAL A 191 -18.94 -1.85 -6.71
C VAL A 191 -19.03 -0.86 -7.87
N TRP A 192 -19.35 0.40 -7.55
CA TRP A 192 -19.25 1.49 -8.51
C TRP A 192 -17.80 1.98 -8.59
N VAL A 193 -17.21 1.89 -9.77
CA VAL A 193 -15.84 2.35 -10.01
C VAL A 193 -15.88 3.78 -10.52
N PRO A 194 -15.06 4.68 -9.97
CA PRO A 194 -14.99 6.05 -10.44
C PRO A 194 -14.67 6.15 -11.94
N GLY A 195 -15.19 7.18 -12.58
CA GLY A 195 -14.85 7.48 -13.97
C GLY A 195 -13.34 7.74 -14.14
N PRO A 196 -12.80 7.56 -15.37
CA PRO A 196 -11.35 7.60 -15.58
C PRO A 196 -10.71 8.95 -15.24
N ARG A 197 -11.43 10.06 -15.44
CA ARG A 197 -10.93 11.40 -15.07
C ARG A 197 -10.84 11.56 -13.55
N ARG A 198 -11.89 11.13 -12.83
CA ARG A 198 -11.95 11.20 -11.38
C ARG A 198 -10.88 10.30 -10.74
N LEU A 199 -10.70 9.10 -11.29
CA LEU A 199 -9.69 8.16 -10.83
C LEU A 199 -8.27 8.72 -11.06
N ALA A 200 -7.99 9.26 -12.24
CA ALA A 200 -6.70 9.87 -12.54
C ALA A 200 -6.40 11.06 -11.64
N LEU A 201 -7.38 11.96 -11.42
CA LEU A 201 -7.22 13.09 -10.50
C LEU A 201 -6.96 12.60 -9.06
N GLY A 202 -7.72 11.61 -8.59
CA GLY A 202 -7.52 11.04 -7.27
C GLY A 202 -6.12 10.45 -7.09
N LEU A 203 -5.64 9.69 -8.07
CA LEU A 203 -4.28 9.13 -8.06
C LEU A 203 -3.21 10.24 -8.09
N TRP A 204 -3.39 11.28 -8.90
CA TRP A 204 -2.49 12.44 -8.92
C TRP A 204 -2.38 13.10 -7.55
N MET A 205 -3.51 13.29 -6.87
CA MET A 205 -3.53 13.86 -5.52
C MET A 205 -2.85 12.94 -4.51
N VAL A 206 -3.09 11.62 -4.58
CA VAL A 206 -2.38 10.63 -3.73
C VAL A 206 -0.87 10.70 -3.98
N ALA A 207 -0.44 10.72 -5.23
CA ALA A 207 0.98 10.80 -5.59
C ALA A 207 1.62 12.11 -5.09
N ALA A 208 0.92 13.25 -5.26
CA ALA A 208 1.40 14.54 -4.78
C ALA A 208 1.51 14.61 -3.25
N GLY A 209 0.49 14.10 -2.54
CA GLY A 209 0.49 14.08 -1.08
C GLY A 209 1.57 13.16 -0.51
N LEU A 210 1.67 11.92 -0.99
CA LEU A 210 2.73 10.98 -0.56
C LEU A 210 4.12 11.47 -0.94
N GLY A 211 4.29 12.05 -2.13
CA GLY A 211 5.55 12.64 -2.57
C GLY A 211 5.97 13.81 -1.70
N GLY A 212 5.04 14.72 -1.39
CA GLY A 212 5.25 15.85 -0.48
C GLY A 212 5.64 15.39 0.94
N THR A 213 4.93 14.40 1.49
CA THR A 213 5.24 13.79 2.78
C THR A 213 6.63 13.14 2.76
N GLY A 214 6.95 12.37 1.71
CA GLY A 214 8.25 11.73 1.54
C GLY A 214 9.40 12.73 1.50
N LEU A 215 9.25 13.83 0.76
CA LEU A 215 10.23 14.91 0.72
C LEU A 215 10.39 15.61 2.07
N THR A 216 9.28 15.87 2.77
CA THR A 216 9.31 16.51 4.09
C THR A 216 10.03 15.65 5.14
N ILE A 217 9.90 14.32 5.05
CA ILE A 217 10.62 13.38 5.91
C ILE A 217 12.10 13.29 5.50
N LEU A 218 12.40 13.31 4.20
CA LEU A 218 13.76 13.14 3.69
C LEU A 218 14.65 14.35 3.94
N MET A 219 14.11 15.57 3.83
CA MET A 219 14.91 16.81 3.98
C MET A 219 15.66 16.93 5.30
N PRO A 220 15.06 16.71 6.50
CA PRO A 220 15.79 16.76 7.77
C PRO A 220 16.88 15.69 7.88
N THR A 221 16.69 14.53 7.25
CA THR A 221 17.69 13.45 7.28
C THR A 221 18.94 13.78 6.48
N ILE A 222 18.80 14.55 5.40
CA ILE A 222 19.91 15.04 4.59
C ILE A 222 20.68 16.14 5.34
N VAL A 223 19.97 17.04 6.01
CA VAL A 223 20.56 18.18 6.75
C VAL A 223 21.21 17.75 8.07
N GLY A 224 20.99 16.52 8.52
CA GLY A 224 21.72 15.94 9.65
C GLY A 224 21.01 16.00 11.00
N ASN A 225 19.73 16.30 11.03
CA ASN A 225 18.89 16.35 12.23
C ASN A 225 17.99 15.11 12.33
N GLY A 226 18.32 14.16 13.18
CA GLY A 226 17.47 12.99 13.48
C GLY A 226 18.05 11.63 13.08
N ASP A 227 17.27 10.56 13.21
CA ASP A 227 17.64 9.21 12.76
C ASP A 227 17.69 9.15 11.22
N ARG A 228 18.92 9.27 10.70
CA ARG A 228 19.18 9.38 9.26
C ARG A 228 18.72 8.17 8.48
N VAL A 229 18.90 6.95 9.01
CA VAL A 229 18.64 5.72 8.27
C VAL A 229 17.13 5.50 8.12
N ALA A 230 16.40 5.54 9.20
CA ALA A 230 14.98 5.26 9.19
C ALA A 230 14.19 6.37 8.48
N GLY A 231 14.55 7.64 8.66
CA GLY A 231 13.94 8.75 7.91
C GLY A 231 14.24 8.69 6.41
N ALA A 232 15.47 8.34 6.02
CA ALA A 232 15.83 8.17 4.61
C ALA A 232 15.07 7.00 3.98
N VAL A 233 15.02 5.83 4.63
CA VAL A 233 14.31 4.67 4.15
C VAL A 233 12.81 4.97 4.01
N GLY A 234 12.19 5.58 5.02
CA GLY A 234 10.78 5.93 4.99
C GLY A 234 10.44 6.97 3.92
N GLY A 235 11.23 8.04 3.83
CA GLY A 235 11.05 9.08 2.81
C GLY A 235 11.20 8.53 1.39
N LEU A 236 12.23 7.71 1.14
CA LEU A 236 12.44 7.05 -0.15
C LEU A 236 11.32 6.05 -0.49
N ALA A 237 10.82 5.30 0.49
CA ALA A 237 9.69 4.39 0.30
C ALA A 237 8.43 5.15 -0.14
N LEU A 238 8.13 6.29 0.49
CA LEU A 238 6.99 7.15 0.11
C LEU A 238 7.16 7.74 -1.29
N LEU A 239 8.36 8.18 -1.66
CA LEU A 239 8.66 8.65 -3.01
C LEU A 239 8.51 7.54 -4.06
N ALA A 240 8.94 6.31 -3.74
CA ALA A 240 8.76 5.15 -4.62
C ALA A 240 7.27 4.83 -4.82
N LEU A 241 6.46 4.88 -3.75
CA LEU A 241 5.00 4.70 -3.84
C LEU A 241 4.36 5.81 -4.69
N ALA A 242 4.74 7.06 -4.49
CA ALA A 242 4.26 8.19 -5.30
C ALA A 242 4.61 8.03 -6.79
N ALA A 243 5.84 7.60 -7.09
CA ALA A 243 6.29 7.33 -8.44
C ALA A 243 5.50 6.18 -9.10
N ALA A 244 5.23 5.10 -8.37
CA ALA A 244 4.42 3.97 -8.84
C ALA A 244 2.97 4.39 -9.17
N VAL A 245 2.36 5.19 -8.31
CA VAL A 245 1.01 5.74 -8.57
C VAL A 245 1.02 6.63 -9.81
N ASN A 246 2.03 7.49 -9.97
CA ASN A 246 2.17 8.35 -11.13
C ASN A 246 2.36 7.55 -12.44
N GLY A 247 3.15 6.47 -12.41
CA GLY A 247 3.27 5.51 -13.52
C GLY A 247 1.90 4.94 -13.92
N THR A 248 1.12 4.50 -12.95
CA THR A 248 -0.23 3.95 -13.18
C THR A 248 -1.18 4.97 -13.82
N VAL A 249 -1.06 6.27 -13.50
CA VAL A 249 -1.86 7.33 -14.15
C VAL A 249 -1.50 7.46 -15.62
N ARG A 250 -0.22 7.40 -15.97
CA ARG A 250 0.25 7.45 -17.37
C ARG A 250 -0.30 6.26 -18.16
N ASP A 251 -0.22 5.05 -17.62
CA ASP A 251 -0.74 3.83 -18.24
C ASP A 251 -2.26 3.90 -18.50
N LEU A 252 -3.02 4.58 -17.61
CA LEU A 252 -4.45 4.84 -17.84
C LEU A 252 -4.71 5.86 -18.96
N GLY A 253 -3.79 6.78 -19.20
CA GLY A 253 -3.87 7.80 -20.27
C GLY A 253 -3.63 7.22 -21.65
N GLU A 254 -2.64 6.36 -21.81
CA GLU A 254 -2.23 5.77 -23.10
C GLU A 254 -3.31 4.87 -23.70
N VAL A 255 -4.10 4.19 -22.88
CA VAL A 255 -5.22 3.34 -23.34
C VAL A 255 -6.38 4.13 -23.96
N ARG A 256 -6.40 5.45 -23.84
CA ARG A 256 -7.44 6.30 -24.45
C ARG A 256 -7.16 6.65 -25.92
N THR A 257 -5.92 6.48 -26.36
CA THR A 257 -5.46 6.91 -27.69
C THR A 257 -5.41 5.77 -28.70
N THR A 258 -5.59 4.54 -28.25
CA THR A 258 -5.74 3.32 -29.08
C THR A 258 -7.18 2.84 -29.11
#